data_c71ab69acb2959f523211b304134d368
#
_entry.id   c71ab69acb2959f523211b304134d368
#
_cell.length_a   1.000
_cell.length_b   1.000
_cell.length_c   1.000
_cell.angle_alpha   90.00
_cell.angle_beta   90.00
_cell.angle_gamma   90.00
#
_symmetry.space_group_name_H-M   'P 1'
#
loop_
_entity.id
_entity.type
_entity.pdbx_description
1 polymer ?
#
loop_
_entity_poly.entity_id
_entity_poly.type
_entity_poly.pdbx_seq_one_letter_code
_entity_poly.pdbx_strand_id
1 'polypeptide(L)'
;MQALIAYHSDYGNTGKMAEAIAAGMRAACPDADIALRSTDAVTLQELGDADVLIFGTPVHMGSMAWQMKQLIDRAAKLWMEGTLEGKVGGVFATGGGFGGAGGGVEQTLIALHSNFLAHGMIVVGFPKSLPGYADGGLQWGAYGRSGNHAGMPDAVSDAALAAARSYGAHLAETADRIIES
;
A
#
# COMPACT_ATOMS: atom_id res chain seq x y z
N MET A 1 -0.07 11.50 14.47
CA MET A 1 -0.24 10.25 13.69
C MET A 1 1.10 9.77 13.18
N GLN A 2 1.43 8.49 13.42
CA GLN A 2 2.61 7.82 12.89
C GLN A 2 2.19 6.86 11.77
N ALA A 3 2.77 6.97 10.58
CA ALA A 3 2.44 6.11 9.45
C ALA A 3 3.68 5.41 8.91
N LEU A 4 3.56 4.11 8.64
CA LEU A 4 4.62 3.29 8.04
C LEU A 4 4.16 2.76 6.69
N ILE A 5 4.88 3.12 5.64
CA ILE A 5 4.73 2.57 4.30
C ILE A 5 5.82 1.52 4.10
N ALA A 6 5.46 0.25 4.21
CA ALA A 6 6.34 -0.88 3.98
C ALA A 6 6.16 -1.42 2.57
N TYR A 7 7.22 -1.53 1.78
CA TYR A 7 7.12 -1.96 0.40
C TYR A 7 8.32 -2.79 -0.07
N HIS A 8 8.08 -3.61 -1.08
CA HIS A 8 9.13 -4.24 -1.88
C HIS A 8 9.12 -3.68 -3.30
N SER A 9 10.30 -3.53 -3.91
CA SER A 9 10.42 -2.97 -5.25
C SER A 9 11.69 -3.46 -5.95
N ASP A 10 11.56 -4.29 -6.99
CA ASP A 10 12.72 -4.79 -7.75
C ASP A 10 13.21 -3.78 -8.79
N TYR A 11 12.29 -3.10 -9.45
CA TYR A 11 12.58 -2.17 -10.57
C TYR A 11 12.29 -0.70 -10.23
N GLY A 12 12.07 -0.38 -8.96
CA GLY A 12 11.80 0.99 -8.50
C GLY A 12 10.34 1.45 -8.64
N ASN A 13 9.48 0.76 -9.36
CA ASN A 13 8.11 1.20 -9.65
C ASN A 13 7.22 1.23 -8.40
N THR A 14 7.28 0.20 -7.57
CA THR A 14 6.55 0.17 -6.29
C THR A 14 7.08 1.26 -5.34
N GLY A 15 8.38 1.52 -5.35
CA GLY A 15 8.99 2.62 -4.59
C GLY A 15 8.45 3.99 -5.00
N LYS A 16 8.33 4.26 -6.30
CA LYS A 16 7.72 5.52 -6.80
C LYS A 16 6.27 5.68 -6.35
N MET A 17 5.48 4.60 -6.34
CA MET A 17 4.12 4.61 -5.81
C MET A 17 4.11 4.90 -4.30
N ALA A 18 5.03 4.28 -3.53
CA ALA A 18 5.17 4.54 -2.10
C ALA A 18 5.49 6.02 -1.81
N GLU A 19 6.42 6.61 -2.57
CA GLU A 19 6.76 8.03 -2.47
C GLU A 19 5.57 8.94 -2.81
N ALA A 20 4.80 8.59 -3.83
CA ALA A 20 3.60 9.35 -4.21
C ALA A 20 2.53 9.29 -3.12
N ILE A 21 2.28 8.12 -2.53
CA ILE A 21 1.37 7.95 -1.39
C ILE A 21 1.84 8.80 -0.20
N ALA A 22 3.13 8.70 0.17
CA ALA A 22 3.71 9.49 1.26
C ALA A 22 3.57 11.01 1.02
N ALA A 23 3.78 11.45 -0.22
CA ALA A 23 3.60 12.86 -0.57
C ALA A 23 2.14 13.32 -0.42
N GLY A 24 1.18 12.46 -0.76
CA GLY A 24 -0.24 12.71 -0.53
C GLY A 24 -0.59 12.81 0.96
N MET A 25 -0.09 11.88 1.75
CA MET A 25 -0.29 11.88 3.21
C MET A 25 0.28 13.16 3.86
N ARG A 26 1.52 13.55 3.53
CA ARG A 26 2.14 14.78 4.05
C ARG A 26 1.38 16.04 3.66
N ALA A 27 0.79 16.06 2.47
CA ALA A 27 -0.01 17.20 2.01
C ALA A 27 -1.32 17.33 2.78
N ALA A 28 -1.95 16.21 3.14
CA ALA A 28 -3.21 16.18 3.89
C ALA A 28 -3.00 16.38 5.41
N CYS A 29 -1.96 15.76 5.96
CA CYS A 29 -1.61 15.83 7.39
C CYS A 29 -0.14 16.22 7.56
N PRO A 30 0.21 17.52 7.53
CA PRO A 30 1.60 18.00 7.56
C PRO A 30 2.38 17.60 8.82
N ASP A 31 1.70 17.43 9.95
CA ASP A 31 2.29 17.07 11.24
C ASP A 31 2.44 15.55 11.43
N ALA A 32 2.07 14.75 10.43
CA ALA A 32 2.22 13.28 10.50
C ALA A 32 3.68 12.86 10.29
N ASP A 33 4.16 11.94 11.13
CA ASP A 33 5.43 11.26 10.94
C ASP A 33 5.23 10.08 9.96
N ILE A 34 5.80 10.19 8.77
CA ILE A 34 5.59 9.22 7.69
C ILE A 34 6.92 8.58 7.30
N ALA A 35 7.11 7.33 7.70
CA ALA A 35 8.26 6.52 7.39
C ALA A 35 8.02 5.64 6.14
N LEU A 36 9.01 5.59 5.23
CA LEU A 36 9.05 4.64 4.12
C LEU A 36 10.16 3.63 4.40
N ARG A 37 9.85 2.34 4.29
CA ARG A 37 10.81 1.25 4.51
C ARG A 37 10.66 0.16 3.46
N SER A 38 11.78 -0.39 3.02
CA SER A 38 11.77 -1.67 2.30
C SER A 38 11.43 -2.81 3.28
N THR A 39 10.79 -3.87 2.80
CA THR A 39 10.31 -4.99 3.63
C THR A 39 11.39 -5.66 4.47
N ASP A 40 12.63 -5.66 4.01
CA ASP A 40 13.80 -6.20 4.72
C ASP A 40 14.31 -5.29 5.84
N ALA A 41 14.07 -3.97 5.73
CA ALA A 41 14.46 -2.98 6.74
C ALA A 41 13.40 -2.76 7.84
N VAL A 42 12.15 -3.20 7.61
CA VAL A 42 11.07 -3.04 8.60
C VAL A 42 11.31 -3.88 9.84
N THR A 43 11.20 -3.27 11.00
CA THR A 43 11.22 -3.94 12.30
C THR A 43 9.82 -4.21 12.83
N LEU A 44 9.66 -5.21 13.70
CA LEU A 44 8.37 -5.48 14.37
C LEU A 44 7.95 -4.30 15.27
N GLN A 45 8.92 -3.58 15.83
CA GLN A 45 8.66 -2.39 16.63
C GLN A 45 8.02 -1.30 15.79
N GLU A 46 8.57 -0.97 14.60
CA GLU A 46 7.97 0.03 13.69
C GLU A 46 6.55 -0.35 13.25
N LEU A 47 6.29 -1.65 13.00
CA LEU A 47 4.92 -2.13 12.71
C LEU A 47 3.98 -1.90 13.90
N GLY A 48 4.46 -2.21 15.12
CA GLY A 48 3.66 -2.07 16.34
C GLY A 48 3.39 -0.62 16.73
N ASP A 49 4.34 0.29 16.49
CA ASP A 49 4.23 1.70 16.88
C ASP A 49 3.37 2.54 15.90
N ALA A 50 3.29 2.12 14.63
CA ALA A 50 2.54 2.86 13.61
C ALA A 50 1.02 2.84 13.90
N ASP A 51 0.35 3.97 13.73
CA ASP A 51 -1.11 4.12 13.74
C ASP A 51 -1.71 3.71 12.38
N VAL A 52 -0.94 3.93 11.31
CA VAL A 52 -1.31 3.62 9.93
C VAL A 52 -0.26 2.73 9.29
N LEU A 53 -0.65 1.57 8.79
CA LEU A 53 0.20 0.67 8.03
C LEU A 53 -0.22 0.63 6.57
N ILE A 54 0.72 0.86 5.66
CA ILE A 54 0.46 0.79 4.22
C ILE A 54 1.43 -0.21 3.61
N PHE A 55 0.90 -1.27 2.99
CA PHE A 55 1.71 -2.31 2.36
C PHE A 55 1.69 -2.19 0.84
N GLY A 56 2.89 -2.18 0.25
CA GLY A 56 3.08 -2.08 -1.19
C GLY A 56 3.95 -3.19 -1.77
N THR A 57 3.50 -3.80 -2.87
CA THR A 57 4.21 -4.93 -3.46
C THR A 57 4.10 -4.94 -4.98
N PRO A 58 5.13 -5.40 -5.71
CA PRO A 58 4.92 -5.81 -7.09
C PRO A 58 4.09 -7.09 -7.15
N VAL A 59 3.35 -7.26 -8.23
CA VAL A 59 2.65 -8.52 -8.52
C VAL A 59 3.63 -9.50 -9.16
N HIS A 60 3.94 -10.57 -8.46
CA HIS A 60 4.76 -11.68 -8.93
C HIS A 60 3.92 -12.95 -9.06
N MET A 61 3.85 -13.51 -10.27
CA MET A 61 3.13 -14.78 -10.54
C MET A 61 1.70 -14.80 -9.97
N GLY A 62 0.98 -13.67 -10.12
CA GLY A 62 -0.42 -13.56 -9.72
C GLY A 62 -0.64 -13.21 -8.23
N SER A 63 0.41 -12.92 -7.46
CA SER A 63 0.31 -12.62 -6.03
C SER A 63 1.35 -11.59 -5.60
N MET A 64 1.41 -11.28 -4.29
CA MET A 64 2.45 -10.43 -3.71
C MET A 64 3.85 -11.04 -3.85
N ALA A 65 4.88 -10.20 -3.92
CA ALA A 65 6.27 -10.64 -3.85
C ALA A 65 6.53 -11.39 -2.54
N TRP A 66 7.39 -12.41 -2.60
CA TRP A 66 7.70 -13.25 -1.43
C TRP A 66 8.28 -12.44 -0.26
N GLN A 67 8.99 -11.34 -0.53
CA GLN A 67 9.54 -10.44 0.50
C GLN A 67 8.44 -9.78 1.33
N MET A 68 7.33 -9.40 0.70
CA MET A 68 6.17 -8.89 1.42
C MET A 68 5.51 -10.00 2.25
N LYS A 69 5.36 -11.19 1.70
CA LYS A 69 4.83 -12.34 2.44
C LYS A 69 5.72 -12.70 3.64
N GLN A 70 7.04 -12.64 3.49
CA GLN A 70 7.97 -12.86 4.58
C GLN A 70 7.81 -11.82 5.72
N LEU A 71 7.60 -10.53 5.38
CA LEU A 71 7.30 -9.49 6.37
C LEU A 71 6.02 -9.82 7.15
N ILE A 72 4.96 -10.19 6.43
CA ILE A 72 3.68 -10.60 7.02
C ILE A 72 3.87 -11.78 7.98
N ASP A 73 4.59 -12.83 7.56
CA ASP A 73 4.81 -14.02 8.39
C ASP A 73 5.65 -13.71 9.65
N ARG A 74 6.60 -12.79 9.56
CA ARG A 74 7.38 -12.31 10.71
C ARG A 74 6.52 -11.55 11.73
N ALA A 75 5.42 -10.94 11.30
CA ALA A 75 4.51 -10.18 12.16
C ALA A 75 3.56 -11.05 13.00
N ALA A 76 3.64 -12.38 12.93
CA ALA A 76 2.76 -13.30 13.67
C ALA A 76 2.72 -13.03 15.19
N LYS A 77 3.83 -12.55 15.78
CA LYS A 77 3.84 -12.15 17.20
C LYS A 77 2.87 -11.01 17.48
N LEU A 78 2.83 -9.98 16.62
CA LEU A 78 1.93 -8.83 16.78
C LEU A 78 0.45 -9.25 16.67
N TRP A 79 0.16 -10.26 15.83
CA TRP A 79 -1.16 -10.86 15.76
C TRP A 79 -1.55 -11.57 17.07
N MET A 80 -0.67 -12.38 17.65
CA MET A 80 -0.94 -13.07 18.92
C MET A 80 -1.15 -12.10 20.08
N GLU A 81 -0.51 -10.93 20.06
CA GLU A 81 -0.60 -9.89 21.08
C GLU A 81 -1.73 -8.88 20.85
N GLY A 82 -2.43 -8.94 19.69
CA GLY A 82 -3.48 -7.98 19.33
C GLY A 82 -2.95 -6.55 19.08
N THR A 83 -1.64 -6.39 18.85
CA THR A 83 -0.97 -5.07 18.82
C THR A 83 -1.50 -4.15 17.71
N LEU A 84 -2.03 -4.72 16.62
CA LEU A 84 -2.50 -3.94 15.46
C LEU A 84 -4.02 -3.74 15.44
N GLU A 85 -4.75 -4.22 16.44
CA GLU A 85 -6.21 -4.07 16.49
C GLU A 85 -6.63 -2.58 16.47
N GLY A 86 -7.61 -2.25 15.62
CA GLY A 86 -8.15 -0.91 15.47
C GLY A 86 -7.27 0.07 14.66
N LYS A 87 -6.04 -0.29 14.31
CA LYS A 87 -5.16 0.55 13.46
C LYS A 87 -5.64 0.58 12.01
N VAL A 88 -5.25 1.62 11.27
CA VAL A 88 -5.68 1.82 9.89
C VAL A 88 -4.73 1.11 8.91
N GLY A 89 -5.29 0.41 7.93
CA GLY A 89 -4.56 -0.31 6.89
C GLY A 89 -4.91 0.14 5.47
N GLY A 90 -3.89 0.42 4.65
CA GLY A 90 -4.02 0.70 3.23
C GLY A 90 -3.07 -0.18 2.40
N VAL A 91 -3.40 -0.41 1.13
CA VAL A 91 -2.59 -1.26 0.26
C VAL A 91 -2.41 -0.67 -1.13
N PHE A 92 -1.31 -1.01 -1.77
CA PHE A 92 -1.07 -0.68 -3.18
C PHE A 92 -0.21 -1.74 -3.86
N ALA A 93 -0.29 -1.81 -5.17
CA ALA A 93 0.50 -2.74 -5.95
C ALA A 93 0.97 -2.16 -7.27
N THR A 94 2.05 -2.73 -7.81
CA THR A 94 2.47 -2.52 -9.20
C THR A 94 2.55 -3.84 -9.93
N GLY A 95 2.32 -3.83 -11.23
CA GLY A 95 2.40 -5.06 -12.02
C GLY A 95 2.46 -4.81 -13.51
N GLY A 96 2.97 -5.79 -14.25
CA GLY A 96 3.13 -5.69 -15.70
C GLY A 96 1.83 -5.44 -16.45
N GLY A 97 0.73 -6.04 -16.00
CA GLY A 97 -0.58 -5.91 -16.68
C GLY A 97 -0.54 -6.39 -18.11
N PHE A 98 0.15 -7.49 -18.38
CA PHE A 98 0.32 -8.05 -19.71
C PHE A 98 -1.05 -8.35 -20.36
N GLY A 99 -1.18 -8.02 -21.64
CA GLY A 99 -2.45 -8.22 -22.34
C GLY A 99 -3.62 -7.35 -21.86
N GLY A 100 -3.35 -6.31 -21.09
CA GLY A 100 -4.39 -5.41 -20.54
C GLY A 100 -5.08 -5.94 -19.27
N ALA A 101 -4.79 -7.16 -18.85
CA ALA A 101 -5.27 -7.71 -17.59
C ALA A 101 -4.42 -7.23 -16.41
N GLY A 102 -4.98 -7.26 -15.21
CA GLY A 102 -4.27 -6.86 -13.98
C GLY A 102 -3.17 -7.82 -13.54
N GLY A 103 -3.05 -9.00 -14.17
CA GLY A 103 -2.02 -9.99 -13.88
C GLY A 103 -2.04 -10.54 -12.44
N GLY A 104 -3.19 -10.46 -11.74
CA GLY A 104 -3.32 -10.86 -10.34
C GLY A 104 -3.26 -9.71 -9.35
N VAL A 105 -3.33 -8.44 -9.82
CA VAL A 105 -3.28 -7.27 -8.93
C VAL A 105 -4.41 -7.27 -7.92
N GLU A 106 -5.64 -7.54 -8.33
CA GLU A 106 -6.81 -7.58 -7.45
C GLU A 106 -6.62 -8.63 -6.35
N GLN A 107 -6.23 -9.84 -6.75
CA GLN A 107 -5.92 -10.94 -5.82
C GLN A 107 -4.83 -10.54 -4.82
N THR A 108 -3.81 -9.82 -5.29
CA THR A 108 -2.71 -9.33 -4.45
C THR A 108 -3.20 -8.33 -3.41
N LEU A 109 -3.99 -7.32 -3.82
CA LEU A 109 -4.54 -6.31 -2.90
C LEU A 109 -5.51 -6.95 -1.88
N ILE A 110 -6.37 -7.88 -2.32
CA ILE A 110 -7.27 -8.61 -1.43
C ILE A 110 -6.48 -9.45 -0.40
N ALA A 111 -5.40 -10.11 -0.83
CA ALA A 111 -4.56 -10.89 0.08
C ALA A 111 -3.88 -10.02 1.14
N LEU A 112 -3.42 -8.81 0.78
CA LEU A 112 -2.88 -7.84 1.74
C LEU A 112 -3.95 -7.35 2.72
N HIS A 113 -5.15 -7.02 2.25
CA HIS A 113 -6.28 -6.67 3.12
C HIS A 113 -6.70 -7.82 4.04
N SER A 114 -6.68 -9.05 3.54
CA SER A 114 -6.97 -10.24 4.36
C SER A 114 -6.02 -10.36 5.54
N ASN A 115 -4.74 -10.02 5.35
CA ASN A 115 -3.78 -9.96 6.45
C ASN A 115 -4.14 -8.87 7.48
N PHE A 116 -4.43 -7.66 7.03
CA PHE A 116 -4.85 -6.57 7.92
C PHE A 116 -6.13 -6.91 8.70
N LEU A 117 -7.11 -7.48 8.03
CA LEU A 117 -8.36 -7.94 8.69
C LEU A 117 -8.09 -9.04 9.72
N ALA A 118 -7.16 -9.96 9.46
CA ALA A 118 -6.76 -10.97 10.44
C ALA A 118 -6.16 -10.36 11.71
N HIS A 119 -5.48 -9.20 11.59
CA HIS A 119 -4.97 -8.42 12.71
C HIS A 119 -6.03 -7.52 13.39
N GLY A 120 -7.29 -7.53 12.95
CA GLY A 120 -8.33 -6.65 13.49
C GLY A 120 -8.20 -5.18 13.09
N MET A 121 -7.47 -4.89 12.00
CA MET A 121 -7.27 -3.54 11.50
C MET A 121 -8.48 -3.04 10.70
N ILE A 122 -8.61 -1.72 10.62
CA ILE A 122 -9.61 -1.03 9.79
C ILE A 122 -9.00 -0.80 8.41
N VAL A 123 -9.49 -1.50 7.38
CA VAL A 123 -8.97 -1.37 6.02
C VAL A 123 -9.65 -0.23 5.25
N VAL A 124 -8.86 0.55 4.52
CA VAL A 124 -9.32 1.69 3.74
C VAL A 124 -9.06 1.45 2.26
N GLY A 125 -10.14 1.42 1.48
CA GLY A 125 -10.08 1.29 0.03
C GLY A 125 -9.84 2.62 -0.68
N PHE A 126 -9.89 2.59 -2.02
CA PHE A 126 -9.77 3.77 -2.86
C PHE A 126 -11.16 4.12 -3.44
N PRO A 127 -11.86 5.12 -2.91
CA PRO A 127 -13.19 5.49 -3.41
C PRO A 127 -13.15 6.02 -4.84
N LYS A 128 -14.14 5.63 -5.65
CA LYS A 128 -14.24 6.07 -7.06
C LYS A 128 -14.40 7.59 -7.24
N SER A 129 -14.75 8.31 -6.19
CA SER A 129 -14.90 9.77 -6.21
C SER A 129 -13.57 10.52 -6.10
N LEU A 130 -12.49 9.84 -5.74
CA LEU A 130 -11.18 10.48 -5.64
C LEU A 130 -10.56 10.74 -7.02
N PRO A 131 -9.83 11.86 -7.18
CA PRO A 131 -9.09 12.14 -8.41
C PRO A 131 -8.14 11.01 -8.78
N GLY A 132 -8.09 10.67 -10.08
CA GLY A 132 -7.20 9.64 -10.61
C GLY A 132 -7.68 8.20 -10.43
N TYR A 133 -8.87 7.96 -9.87
CA TYR A 133 -9.40 6.60 -9.73
C TYR A 133 -9.40 5.82 -11.05
N ALA A 134 -9.79 6.48 -12.16
CA ALA A 134 -9.81 5.84 -13.47
C ALA A 134 -8.42 5.48 -14.01
N ASP A 135 -7.36 6.12 -13.51
CA ASP A 135 -5.99 5.97 -14.02
C ASP A 135 -5.15 4.97 -13.19
N GLY A 136 -5.44 4.85 -11.89
CA GLY A 136 -4.65 4.02 -10.99
C GLY A 136 -5.38 3.61 -9.71
N GLY A 137 -6.71 3.72 -9.68
CA GLY A 137 -7.54 3.30 -8.55
C GLY A 137 -8.19 1.96 -8.79
N LEU A 138 -8.14 1.11 -7.78
CA LEU A 138 -9.00 -0.05 -7.62
C LEU A 138 -9.71 0.09 -6.29
N GLN A 139 -10.92 -0.45 -6.16
CA GLN A 139 -11.70 -0.35 -4.91
C GLN A 139 -10.92 -0.80 -3.66
N TRP A 140 -9.90 -1.65 -3.82
CA TRP A 140 -9.06 -2.14 -2.73
C TRP A 140 -7.85 -1.24 -2.43
N GLY A 141 -7.43 -0.37 -3.34
CA GLY A 141 -6.25 0.48 -3.17
C GLY A 141 -5.67 0.99 -4.48
N ALA A 142 -4.48 1.57 -4.43
CA ALA A 142 -3.84 2.12 -5.63
C ALA A 142 -3.09 1.05 -6.43
N TYR A 143 -3.14 1.16 -7.75
CA TYR A 143 -2.44 0.29 -8.68
C TYR A 143 -1.65 1.08 -9.72
N GLY A 144 -0.38 0.72 -9.91
CA GLY A 144 0.47 1.23 -10.97
C GLY A 144 0.81 0.15 -11.99
N ARG A 145 0.34 0.30 -13.24
CA ARG A 145 0.81 -0.56 -14.32
C ARG A 145 2.25 -0.19 -14.67
N SER A 146 3.14 -1.20 -14.67
CA SER A 146 4.58 -1.03 -14.91
C SER A 146 5.12 -1.90 -16.05
N GLY A 147 4.23 -2.54 -16.82
CA GLY A 147 4.61 -3.32 -17.99
C GLY A 147 4.31 -2.60 -19.30
N ASN A 148 5.14 -2.80 -20.28
CA ASN A 148 4.90 -2.40 -21.66
C ASN A 148 4.26 -3.53 -22.49
N HIS A 149 4.09 -3.33 -23.80
CA HIS A 149 3.49 -4.33 -24.71
C HIS A 149 4.28 -5.63 -24.80
N ALA A 150 5.58 -5.62 -24.52
CA ALA A 150 6.42 -6.81 -24.47
C ALA A 150 6.39 -7.51 -23.10
N GLY A 151 5.63 -6.99 -22.12
CA GLY A 151 5.55 -7.54 -20.76
C GLY A 151 6.77 -7.21 -19.88
N MET A 152 7.71 -6.45 -20.39
CA MET A 152 8.90 -6.05 -19.62
C MET A 152 8.57 -4.94 -18.64
N PRO A 153 9.26 -4.88 -17.48
CA PRO A 153 9.15 -3.73 -16.59
C PRO A 153 9.47 -2.43 -17.33
N ASP A 154 8.59 -1.45 -17.15
CA ASP A 154 8.71 -0.11 -17.67
C ASP A 154 8.48 0.87 -16.50
N ALA A 155 8.04 2.08 -16.73
CA ALA A 155 7.70 3.03 -15.68
C ALA A 155 6.19 3.05 -15.41
N VAL A 156 5.81 3.24 -14.14
CA VAL A 156 4.44 3.64 -13.81
C VAL A 156 4.18 5.05 -14.37
N SER A 157 2.97 5.27 -14.88
CA SER A 157 2.60 6.56 -15.48
C SER A 157 2.44 7.66 -14.42
N ASP A 158 2.62 8.92 -14.85
CA ASP A 158 2.36 10.08 -13.99
C ASP A 158 0.91 10.12 -13.49
N ALA A 159 -0.05 9.65 -14.30
CA ALA A 159 -1.45 9.55 -13.92
C ALA A 159 -1.65 8.53 -12.77
N ALA A 160 -0.98 7.37 -12.82
CA ALA A 160 -1.02 6.40 -11.73
C ALA A 160 -0.33 6.95 -10.45
N LEU A 161 0.75 7.71 -10.60
CA LEU A 161 1.41 8.38 -9.45
C LEU A 161 0.51 9.47 -8.85
N ALA A 162 -0.23 10.23 -9.67
CA ALA A 162 -1.21 11.20 -9.18
C ALA A 162 -2.36 10.52 -8.42
N ALA A 163 -2.86 9.38 -8.94
CA ALA A 163 -3.85 8.56 -8.26
C ALA A 163 -3.33 8.03 -6.91
N ALA A 164 -2.10 7.54 -6.86
CA ALA A 164 -1.46 7.09 -5.63
C ALA A 164 -1.35 8.23 -4.59
N ARG A 165 -1.04 9.45 -5.04
CA ARG A 165 -1.02 10.63 -4.18
C ARG A 165 -2.41 10.94 -3.61
N SER A 166 -3.46 10.91 -4.42
CA SER A 166 -4.84 11.09 -3.97
C SER A 166 -5.24 10.04 -2.93
N TYR A 167 -4.86 8.80 -3.16
CA TYR A 167 -5.09 7.71 -2.21
C TYR A 167 -4.36 7.93 -0.88
N GLY A 168 -3.11 8.38 -0.93
CA GLY A 168 -2.34 8.73 0.27
C GLY A 168 -3.00 9.82 1.10
N ALA A 169 -3.49 10.90 0.46
CA ALA A 169 -4.22 11.95 1.14
C ALA A 169 -5.49 11.41 1.83
N HIS A 170 -6.26 10.59 1.11
CA HIS A 170 -7.47 9.96 1.65
C HIS A 170 -7.19 9.04 2.84
N LEU A 171 -6.10 8.27 2.79
CA LEU A 171 -5.68 7.42 3.92
C LEU A 171 -5.37 8.26 5.17
N ALA A 172 -4.61 9.35 5.01
CA ALA A 172 -4.25 10.24 6.11
C ALA A 172 -5.48 10.92 6.73
N GLU A 173 -6.36 11.49 5.91
CA GLU A 173 -7.61 12.13 6.36
C GLU A 173 -8.56 11.14 7.05
N THR A 174 -8.59 9.88 6.60
CA THR A 174 -9.43 8.85 7.19
C THR A 174 -8.87 8.41 8.53
N ALA A 175 -7.56 8.20 8.62
CA ALA A 175 -6.89 7.83 9.85
C ALA A 175 -7.00 8.91 10.92
N ASP A 176 -6.81 10.17 10.54
CA ASP A 176 -6.91 11.31 11.46
C ASP A 176 -8.28 11.37 12.14
N ARG A 177 -9.36 11.20 11.36
CA ARG A 177 -10.73 11.12 11.89
C ARG A 177 -10.97 9.96 12.84
N ILE A 178 -10.29 8.81 12.62
CA ILE A 178 -10.43 7.61 13.46
C ILE A 178 -9.66 7.78 14.77
N ILE A 179 -8.45 8.36 14.70
CA ILE A 179 -7.57 8.54 15.85
C ILE A 179 -8.10 9.63 16.80
N GLU A 180 -8.76 10.67 16.27
CA GLU A 180 -9.33 11.76 17.06
C GLU A 180 -10.71 11.44 17.67
N SER A 181 -11.33 10.31 17.31
CA SER A 181 -12.66 9.91 17.80
C SER A 181 -12.59 9.08 19.08
#